data_a7481df384dc545c03214806b76c6534
#
_entry.id   a7481df384dc545c03214806b76c6534
#
_cell.length_a   1.000
_cell.length_b   1.000
_cell.length_c   1.000
_cell.angle_alpha   90.00
_cell.angle_beta   90.00
_cell.angle_gamma   90.00
#
_symmetry.space_group_name_H-M   'P 1'
#
loop_
_entity.id
_entity.type
_entity.pdbx_description
1 polymer ?
#
loop_
_entity_poly.entity_id
_entity_poly.type
_entity_poly.pdbx_seq_one_letter_code
_entity_poly.pdbx_strand_id
1 'polypeptide(L)'
;KNKYLFYSLSLDKRITLRLFDIRNFDKLNQYIKFSKPSIVFHLAGQPLVYESYKKPLLTFDINSRGTLNVLEASKNSRFVRSIVCITSDKCYENIGHYKKIYSETDRLGGLDPYSASKASAELTIKSYRDSFFRNKNKCGISSARAGNVIGGGDWSQKRLIPDCIRFIRNKSKIKIRNPNFSRPWQFVLEPLKGYLMLAKIQYENP
;
A
#
# COMPACT_ATOMS: atom_id res chain seq x y z
N LYS A 1 13.92 19.52 14.30
CA LYS A 1 13.71 18.15 14.80
C LYS A 1 13.07 17.32 13.70
N ASN A 2 13.68 16.18 13.38
CA ASN A 2 13.27 15.30 12.30
C ASN A 2 11.86 14.76 12.58
N LYS A 3 10.87 15.10 11.73
CA LYS A 3 9.46 14.70 11.92
C LYS A 3 9.16 13.28 11.44
N TYR A 4 10.09 12.64 10.75
CA TYR A 4 9.88 11.33 10.15
C TYR A 4 10.32 10.22 11.08
N LEU A 5 9.44 9.25 11.33
CA LEU A 5 9.70 8.08 12.17
C LEU A 5 10.99 7.33 11.74
N PHE A 6 11.21 7.24 10.43
CA PHE A 6 12.38 6.60 9.83
C PHE A 6 13.70 7.07 10.45
N TYR A 7 13.91 8.38 10.51
CA TYR A 7 15.13 8.95 11.10
C TYR A 7 15.11 8.95 12.64
N SER A 8 13.92 9.09 13.23
CA SER A 8 13.79 9.02 14.70
C SER A 8 14.16 7.64 15.25
N LEU A 9 14.01 6.60 14.45
CA LEU A 9 14.39 5.22 14.78
C LEU A 9 15.77 4.82 14.24
N SER A 10 16.51 5.76 13.64
CA SER A 10 17.82 5.52 13.02
C SER A 10 17.81 4.35 12.01
N LEU A 11 16.74 4.21 11.25
CA LEU A 11 16.59 3.11 10.29
C LEU A 11 17.55 3.25 9.11
N ASP A 12 17.97 4.47 8.78
CA ASP A 12 18.99 4.76 7.77
C ASP A 12 20.33 4.05 8.04
N LYS A 13 20.63 3.75 9.32
CA LYS A 13 21.82 3.00 9.73
C LYS A 13 21.65 1.48 9.69
N ARG A 14 20.43 1.00 9.52
CA ARG A 14 20.08 -0.43 9.64
C ARG A 14 19.68 -1.07 8.32
N ILE A 15 19.41 -0.27 7.29
CA ILE A 15 18.99 -0.73 5.97
C ILE A 15 19.80 -0.07 4.87
N THR A 16 19.89 -0.69 3.72
CA THR A 16 20.42 -0.07 2.49
C THR A 16 19.33 0.76 1.84
N LEU A 17 19.40 2.09 2.00
CA LEU A 17 18.43 3.01 1.43
C LEU A 17 18.81 3.40 0.00
N ARG A 18 17.85 3.29 -0.92
CA ARG A 18 17.92 3.86 -2.28
C ARG A 18 16.62 4.61 -2.56
N LEU A 19 16.74 5.87 -2.97
CA LEU A 19 15.62 6.75 -3.26
C LEU A 19 15.46 6.92 -4.78
N PHE A 20 14.34 6.43 -5.30
CA PHE A 20 13.91 6.64 -6.69
C PHE A 20 12.40 6.51 -6.80
N ASP A 21 11.86 6.99 -7.90
CA ASP A 21 10.43 6.90 -8.18
C ASP A 21 10.12 5.52 -8.78
N ILE A 22 9.12 4.82 -8.23
CA ILE A 22 8.68 3.50 -8.71
C ILE A 22 8.12 3.54 -10.15
N ARG A 23 7.78 4.73 -10.66
CA ARG A 23 7.38 4.94 -12.05
C ARG A 23 8.57 4.81 -13.03
N ASN A 24 9.78 4.97 -12.53
CA ASN A 24 10.98 4.74 -13.32
C ASN A 24 11.31 3.24 -13.33
N PHE A 25 10.78 2.54 -14.34
CA PHE A 25 10.94 1.10 -14.49
C PHE A 25 12.41 0.67 -14.57
N ASP A 26 13.24 1.38 -15.32
CA ASP A 26 14.64 1.00 -15.54
C ASP A 26 15.42 1.00 -14.22
N LYS A 27 15.29 2.07 -13.42
CA LYS A 27 15.94 2.15 -12.10
C LYS A 27 15.44 1.06 -11.16
N LEU A 28 14.14 0.81 -11.15
CA LEU A 28 13.54 -0.25 -10.32
C LEU A 28 14.05 -1.64 -10.73
N ASN A 29 14.04 -1.93 -12.02
CA ASN A 29 14.51 -3.20 -12.58
C ASN A 29 16.00 -3.43 -12.32
N GLN A 30 16.84 -2.40 -12.51
CA GLN A 30 18.26 -2.45 -12.16
C GLN A 30 18.47 -2.71 -10.67
N TYR A 31 17.68 -2.07 -9.81
CA TYR A 31 17.80 -2.25 -8.36
C TYR A 31 17.38 -3.65 -7.90
N ILE A 32 16.30 -4.21 -8.44
CA ILE A 32 15.88 -5.59 -8.15
C ILE A 32 16.94 -6.60 -8.63
N LYS A 33 17.53 -6.40 -9.81
CA LYS A 33 18.63 -7.23 -10.31
C LYS A 33 19.87 -7.16 -9.43
N PHE A 34 20.20 -5.98 -8.93
CA PHE A 34 21.36 -5.74 -8.05
C PHE A 34 21.14 -6.35 -6.66
N SER A 35 20.01 -6.04 -6.03
CA SER A 35 19.72 -6.43 -4.64
C SER A 35 19.33 -7.90 -4.47
N LYS A 36 18.87 -8.56 -5.56
CA LYS A 36 18.47 -9.96 -5.60
C LYS A 36 17.54 -10.34 -4.42
N PRO A 37 16.45 -9.61 -4.18
CA PRO A 37 15.60 -9.86 -3.04
C PRO A 37 14.87 -11.19 -3.18
N SER A 38 14.70 -11.91 -2.08
CA SER A 38 13.84 -13.10 -2.03
C SER A 38 12.38 -12.77 -1.72
N ILE A 39 12.14 -11.66 -1.04
CA ILE A 39 10.80 -11.16 -0.69
C ILE A 39 10.69 -9.69 -1.08
N VAL A 40 9.58 -9.30 -1.68
CA VAL A 40 9.26 -7.92 -2.04
C VAL A 40 7.99 -7.48 -1.34
N PHE A 41 8.08 -6.44 -0.51
CA PHE A 41 6.92 -5.73 0.04
C PHE A 41 6.71 -4.43 -0.73
N HIS A 42 5.63 -4.34 -1.49
CA HIS A 42 5.29 -3.14 -2.24
C HIS A 42 4.31 -2.27 -1.44
N LEU A 43 4.87 -1.33 -0.65
CA LEU A 43 4.11 -0.35 0.13
C LEU A 43 4.08 1.04 -0.52
N ALA A 44 4.91 1.25 -1.54
CA ALA A 44 4.97 2.54 -2.22
C ALA A 44 3.65 2.89 -2.89
N GLY A 45 3.18 4.11 -2.67
CA GLY A 45 1.90 4.55 -3.24
C GLY A 45 1.58 5.98 -2.84
N GLN A 46 0.64 6.61 -3.55
CA GLN A 46 0.02 7.86 -3.15
C GLN A 46 -1.20 7.53 -2.24
N PRO A 47 -1.14 7.78 -0.90
CA PRO A 47 -2.12 7.23 0.04
C PRO A 47 -3.25 8.19 0.41
N LEU A 48 -3.30 9.41 -0.16
CA LEU A 48 -4.18 10.47 0.28
C LEU A 48 -5.35 10.67 -0.69
N VAL A 49 -6.56 10.36 -0.27
CA VAL A 49 -7.79 10.59 -1.06
C VAL A 49 -7.90 12.05 -1.49
N TYR A 50 -7.63 12.99 -0.59
CA TYR A 50 -7.70 14.42 -0.92
C TYR A 50 -6.73 14.82 -2.05
N GLU A 51 -5.52 14.27 -2.06
CA GLU A 51 -4.55 14.56 -3.12
C GLU A 51 -4.94 13.91 -4.44
N SER A 52 -5.66 12.79 -4.42
CA SER A 52 -6.12 12.12 -5.63
C SER A 52 -7.12 12.97 -6.43
N TYR A 53 -7.94 13.77 -5.76
CA TYR A 53 -8.83 14.72 -6.44
C TYR A 53 -8.07 15.86 -7.11
N LYS A 54 -6.96 16.29 -6.51
CA LYS A 54 -6.13 17.35 -7.09
C LYS A 54 -5.22 16.87 -8.22
N LYS A 55 -4.74 15.63 -8.09
CA LYS A 55 -3.74 15.03 -8.98
C LYS A 55 -4.14 13.62 -9.39
N PRO A 56 -5.26 13.44 -10.12
CA PRO A 56 -5.77 12.12 -10.45
C PRO A 56 -4.80 11.32 -11.33
N LEU A 57 -4.24 11.92 -12.38
CA LEU A 57 -3.26 11.28 -13.26
C LEU A 57 -2.06 10.75 -12.47
N LEU A 58 -1.47 11.59 -11.62
CA LEU A 58 -0.34 11.21 -10.78
C LEU A 58 -0.70 10.06 -9.83
N THR A 59 -1.93 10.06 -9.30
CA THR A 59 -2.42 9.02 -8.38
C THR A 59 -2.50 7.66 -9.08
N PHE A 60 -3.07 7.60 -10.28
CA PHE A 60 -3.11 6.38 -11.09
C PHE A 60 -1.71 5.95 -11.53
N ASP A 61 -0.89 6.89 -11.95
CA ASP A 61 0.48 6.61 -12.40
C ASP A 61 1.33 5.99 -11.28
N ILE A 62 1.20 6.50 -10.04
CA ILE A 62 1.90 5.92 -8.90
C ILE A 62 1.27 4.59 -8.46
N ASN A 63 -0.04 4.54 -8.23
CA ASN A 63 -0.69 3.41 -7.58
C ASN A 63 -0.90 2.22 -8.52
N SER A 64 -1.27 2.47 -9.77
CA SER A 64 -1.55 1.42 -10.76
C SER A 64 -0.30 1.08 -11.56
N ARG A 65 0.28 2.04 -12.28
CA ARG A 65 1.48 1.83 -13.09
C ARG A 65 2.71 1.50 -12.24
N GLY A 66 2.86 2.16 -11.06
CA GLY A 66 3.95 1.83 -10.14
C GLY A 66 3.87 0.38 -9.66
N THR A 67 2.64 -0.13 -9.36
CA THR A 67 2.44 -1.55 -9.03
C THR A 67 2.80 -2.45 -10.22
N LEU A 68 2.38 -2.10 -11.42
CA LEU A 68 2.74 -2.81 -12.65
C LEU A 68 4.27 -2.92 -12.81
N ASN A 69 4.99 -1.83 -12.61
CA ASN A 69 6.45 -1.79 -12.71
C ASN A 69 7.12 -2.71 -11.68
N VAL A 70 6.62 -2.74 -10.43
CA VAL A 70 7.15 -3.63 -9.39
C VAL A 70 6.96 -5.10 -9.77
N LEU A 71 5.78 -5.46 -10.27
CA LEU A 71 5.47 -6.82 -10.70
C LEU A 71 6.32 -7.24 -11.91
N GLU A 72 6.46 -6.36 -12.92
CA GLU A 72 7.25 -6.64 -14.11
C GLU A 72 8.74 -6.81 -13.80
N ALA A 73 9.31 -5.93 -12.96
CA ALA A 73 10.69 -6.04 -12.53
C ALA A 73 10.93 -7.33 -11.69
N SER A 74 9.95 -7.69 -10.86
CA SER A 74 10.02 -8.90 -10.03
C SER A 74 9.87 -10.18 -10.85
N LYS A 75 9.02 -10.17 -11.88
CA LYS A 75 8.82 -11.30 -12.82
C LYS A 75 10.13 -11.73 -13.49
N ASN A 76 10.99 -10.77 -13.78
CA ASN A 76 12.28 -10.99 -14.45
C ASN A 76 13.39 -11.44 -13.48
N SER A 77 13.10 -11.53 -12.18
CA SER A 77 14.07 -11.95 -11.16
C SER A 77 13.90 -13.43 -10.81
N ARG A 78 14.99 -14.19 -10.88
CA ARG A 78 15.02 -15.60 -10.43
C ARG A 78 15.12 -15.75 -8.90
N PHE A 79 15.33 -14.66 -8.19
CA PHE A 79 15.54 -14.66 -6.73
C PHE A 79 14.27 -14.37 -5.95
N VAL A 80 13.31 -13.63 -6.54
CA VAL A 80 12.05 -13.28 -5.88
C VAL A 80 11.16 -14.51 -5.75
N ARG A 81 10.78 -14.85 -4.52
CA ARG A 81 9.92 -15.98 -4.16
C ARG A 81 8.59 -15.55 -3.57
N SER A 82 8.50 -14.32 -3.04
CA SER A 82 7.27 -13.80 -2.47
C SER A 82 7.12 -12.31 -2.78
N ILE A 83 5.92 -11.90 -3.20
CA ILE A 83 5.56 -10.50 -3.43
C ILE A 83 4.27 -10.21 -2.69
N VAL A 84 4.32 -9.27 -1.74
CA VAL A 84 3.13 -8.77 -1.04
C VAL A 84 2.89 -7.31 -1.43
N CYS A 85 1.80 -7.07 -2.15
CA CYS A 85 1.41 -5.74 -2.60
C CYS A 85 0.33 -5.17 -1.66
N ILE A 86 0.61 -4.01 -1.06
CA ILE A 86 -0.33 -3.37 -0.15
C ILE A 86 -1.25 -2.43 -0.92
N THR A 87 -2.53 -2.79 -0.95
CA THR A 87 -3.58 -2.00 -1.58
C THR A 87 -4.39 -1.22 -0.55
N SER A 88 -5.68 -1.47 -0.39
CA SER A 88 -6.54 -0.79 0.59
C SER A 88 -7.93 -1.43 0.60
N ASP A 89 -8.63 -1.36 1.74
CA ASP A 89 -10.06 -1.64 1.86
C ASP A 89 -10.93 -0.77 0.93
N LYS A 90 -10.40 0.37 0.48
CA LYS A 90 -11.10 1.28 -0.44
C LYS A 90 -11.13 0.81 -1.90
N CYS A 91 -10.48 -0.32 -2.21
CA CYS A 91 -10.55 -0.93 -3.54
C CYS A 91 -11.91 -1.62 -3.81
N TYR A 92 -12.72 -1.84 -2.79
CA TYR A 92 -14.06 -2.40 -2.96
C TYR A 92 -15.04 -1.41 -3.56
N GLU A 93 -15.99 -1.92 -4.33
CA GLU A 93 -17.14 -1.15 -4.79
C GLU A 93 -18.03 -0.80 -3.58
N ASN A 94 -17.97 0.44 -3.14
CA ASN A 94 -18.77 0.92 -2.02
C ASN A 94 -20.05 1.60 -2.53
N ILE A 95 -21.14 0.87 -2.54
CA ILE A 95 -22.46 1.32 -3.00
C ILE A 95 -23.35 1.86 -1.85
N GLY A 96 -22.73 2.26 -0.73
CA GLY A 96 -23.45 2.93 0.36
C GLY A 96 -24.20 2.01 1.34
N HIS A 97 -23.96 0.71 1.32
CA HIS A 97 -24.52 -0.21 2.30
C HIS A 97 -23.79 -0.11 3.64
N TYR A 98 -24.37 0.59 4.60
CA TYR A 98 -23.76 0.89 5.92
C TYR A 98 -23.45 -0.34 6.80
N LYS A 99 -24.02 -1.51 6.49
CA LYS A 99 -23.85 -2.75 7.27
C LYS A 99 -23.12 -3.85 6.52
N LYS A 100 -22.57 -3.58 5.33
CA LYS A 100 -21.89 -4.62 4.57
C LYS A 100 -20.51 -4.91 5.17
N ILE A 101 -20.27 -6.18 5.46
CA ILE A 101 -18.93 -6.72 5.75
C ILE A 101 -18.35 -7.19 4.42
N TYR A 102 -17.20 -6.65 4.04
CA TYR A 102 -16.53 -7.00 2.79
C TYR A 102 -15.64 -8.23 2.97
N SER A 103 -15.59 -9.04 1.93
CA SER A 103 -14.66 -10.17 1.78
C SER A 103 -13.76 -9.98 0.57
N GLU A 104 -12.74 -10.83 0.43
CA GLU A 104 -11.77 -10.74 -0.67
C GLU A 104 -12.39 -11.00 -2.05
N THR A 105 -13.56 -11.67 -2.09
CA THR A 105 -14.29 -11.99 -3.32
C THR A 105 -15.28 -10.92 -3.75
N ASP A 106 -15.47 -9.88 -2.91
CA ASP A 106 -16.37 -8.78 -3.25
C ASP A 106 -15.86 -7.95 -4.44
N ARG A 107 -16.81 -7.32 -5.12
CA ARG A 107 -16.52 -6.51 -6.31
C ARG A 107 -15.53 -5.40 -6.01
N LEU A 108 -14.57 -5.26 -6.93
CA LEU A 108 -13.63 -4.15 -6.94
C LEU A 108 -14.27 -2.95 -7.64
N GLY A 109 -13.96 -1.75 -7.12
CA GLY A 109 -14.46 -0.50 -7.68
C GLY A 109 -13.84 0.69 -6.94
N GLY A 110 -14.42 1.86 -7.10
CA GLY A 110 -13.99 3.05 -6.36
C GLY A 110 -14.64 4.29 -6.92
N LEU A 111 -15.25 5.09 -6.04
CA LEU A 111 -15.95 6.32 -6.40
C LEU A 111 -15.01 7.52 -6.56
N ASP A 112 -13.83 7.45 -5.96
CA ASP A 112 -12.82 8.51 -6.04
C ASP A 112 -11.55 8.01 -6.74
N PRO A 113 -10.70 8.92 -7.25
CA PRO A 113 -9.50 8.52 -8.01
C PRO A 113 -8.51 7.67 -7.21
N TYR A 114 -8.40 7.85 -5.89
CA TYR A 114 -7.58 7.01 -5.03
C TYR A 114 -8.12 5.58 -4.98
N SER A 115 -9.40 5.44 -4.66
CA SER A 115 -10.08 4.14 -4.54
C SER A 115 -10.02 3.38 -5.87
N ALA A 116 -10.33 4.05 -6.98
CA ALA A 116 -10.24 3.49 -8.32
C ALA A 116 -8.81 3.08 -8.70
N SER A 117 -7.80 3.88 -8.33
CA SER A 117 -6.39 3.52 -8.58
C SER A 117 -5.94 2.28 -7.79
N LYS A 118 -6.47 2.09 -6.57
CA LYS A 118 -6.21 0.89 -5.77
C LYS A 118 -6.94 -0.34 -6.31
N ALA A 119 -8.17 -0.19 -6.80
CA ALA A 119 -8.89 -1.26 -7.50
C ALA A 119 -8.17 -1.67 -8.80
N SER A 120 -7.66 -0.71 -9.57
CA SER A 120 -6.82 -0.96 -10.74
C SER A 120 -5.54 -1.72 -10.40
N ALA A 121 -4.88 -1.38 -9.28
CA ALA A 121 -3.73 -2.13 -8.78
C ALA A 121 -4.10 -3.58 -8.44
N GLU A 122 -5.26 -3.84 -7.80
CA GLU A 122 -5.74 -5.19 -7.52
C GLU A 122 -5.94 -6.02 -8.79
N LEU A 123 -6.55 -5.44 -9.82
CA LEU A 123 -6.73 -6.09 -11.13
C LEU A 123 -5.38 -6.40 -11.79
N THR A 124 -4.42 -5.47 -11.70
CA THR A 124 -3.06 -5.66 -12.20
C THR A 124 -2.37 -6.82 -11.48
N ILE A 125 -2.46 -6.87 -10.14
CA ILE A 125 -1.88 -7.94 -9.32
C ILE A 125 -2.49 -9.28 -9.69
N LYS A 126 -3.83 -9.35 -9.81
CA LYS A 126 -4.54 -10.56 -10.20
C LYS A 126 -4.10 -11.04 -11.59
N SER A 127 -4.05 -10.14 -12.57
CA SER A 127 -3.63 -10.46 -13.94
C SER A 127 -2.21 -11.03 -13.97
N TYR A 128 -1.27 -10.39 -13.27
CA TYR A 128 0.12 -10.88 -13.22
C TYR A 128 0.24 -12.23 -12.52
N ARG A 129 -0.43 -12.41 -11.39
CA ARG A 129 -0.46 -13.69 -10.68
C ARG A 129 -0.95 -14.81 -11.58
N ASP A 130 -2.09 -14.62 -12.23
CA ASP A 130 -2.75 -15.66 -13.01
C ASP A 130 -2.02 -15.94 -14.34
N SER A 131 -1.40 -14.90 -14.98
CA SER A 131 -0.76 -15.03 -16.29
C SER A 131 0.71 -15.42 -16.23
N PHE A 132 1.46 -14.98 -15.23
CA PHE A 132 2.93 -15.06 -15.25
C PHE A 132 3.55 -15.83 -14.08
N PHE A 133 2.85 -15.95 -12.95
CA PHE A 133 3.43 -16.54 -11.75
C PHE A 133 2.81 -17.88 -11.37
N ARG A 134 1.53 -18.10 -11.62
CA ARG A 134 0.79 -19.31 -11.25
C ARG A 134 1.40 -20.62 -11.78
N ASN A 135 1.98 -20.58 -12.98
CA ASN A 135 2.53 -21.77 -13.64
C ASN A 135 4.06 -21.93 -13.48
N LYS A 136 4.72 -21.01 -12.78
CA LYS A 136 6.17 -21.04 -12.62
C LYS A 136 6.64 -21.60 -11.28
N ASN A 137 5.74 -22.01 -10.40
CA ASN A 137 5.96 -22.68 -9.10
C ASN A 137 7.10 -22.11 -8.23
N LYS A 138 7.44 -20.81 -8.37
CA LYS A 138 8.63 -20.27 -7.71
C LYS A 138 8.39 -18.95 -6.98
N CYS A 139 7.23 -18.30 -7.17
CA CYS A 139 6.96 -17.01 -6.56
C CYS A 139 5.47 -16.82 -6.27
N GLY A 140 5.13 -16.74 -4.98
CA GLY A 140 3.80 -16.39 -4.54
C GLY A 140 3.54 -14.89 -4.64
N ILE A 141 2.34 -14.49 -5.09
CA ILE A 141 1.92 -13.09 -5.15
C ILE A 141 0.58 -12.91 -4.46
N SER A 142 0.51 -11.92 -3.56
CA SER A 142 -0.75 -11.52 -2.92
C SER A 142 -0.90 -10.00 -2.88
N SER A 143 -2.15 -9.55 -2.85
CA SER A 143 -2.51 -8.23 -2.36
C SER A 143 -2.96 -8.32 -0.90
N ALA A 144 -2.73 -7.26 -0.13
CA ALA A 144 -3.21 -7.12 1.24
C ALA A 144 -3.98 -5.80 1.38
N ARG A 145 -5.23 -5.89 1.86
CA ARG A 145 -6.18 -4.78 1.96
C ARG A 145 -6.37 -4.38 3.40
N ALA A 146 -5.53 -3.48 3.90
CA ALA A 146 -5.71 -2.94 5.24
C ALA A 146 -6.75 -1.81 5.25
N GLY A 147 -7.49 -1.71 6.35
CA GLY A 147 -8.38 -0.60 6.64
C GLY A 147 -7.61 0.64 7.12
N ASN A 148 -8.23 1.41 8.02
CA ASN A 148 -7.58 2.58 8.60
C ASN A 148 -6.52 2.16 9.62
N VAL A 149 -5.28 2.53 9.38
CA VAL A 149 -4.13 2.17 10.23
C VAL A 149 -3.70 3.37 11.07
N ILE A 150 -3.48 3.14 12.37
CA ILE A 150 -2.95 4.12 13.33
C ILE A 150 -1.55 3.72 13.73
N GLY A 151 -0.59 4.66 13.61
CA GLY A 151 0.79 4.47 14.05
C GLY A 151 1.51 5.80 14.25
N GLY A 152 2.69 5.74 14.84
CA GLY A 152 3.53 6.93 15.02
C GLY A 152 4.09 7.46 13.70
N GLY A 153 4.38 8.76 13.64
CA GLY A 153 5.08 9.40 12.52
C GLY A 153 4.21 9.82 11.34
N ASP A 154 2.90 9.58 11.35
CA ASP A 154 1.98 10.16 10.36
C ASP A 154 1.62 11.60 10.72
N TRP A 155 2.08 12.53 9.90
CA TRP A 155 1.78 13.95 10.02
C TRP A 155 1.00 14.49 8.82
N SER A 156 0.40 13.61 8.02
CA SER A 156 -0.36 13.99 6.84
C SER A 156 -1.54 14.88 7.20
N GLN A 157 -1.76 15.91 6.38
CA GLN A 157 -2.91 16.80 6.55
C GLN A 157 -4.20 16.08 6.12
N LYS A 158 -5.32 16.53 6.71
CA LYS A 158 -6.66 16.01 6.39
C LYS A 158 -6.87 14.53 6.68
N ARG A 159 -6.05 13.95 7.54
CA ARG A 159 -6.28 12.68 8.20
C ARG A 159 -6.77 12.91 9.62
N LEU A 160 -7.75 12.12 10.07
CA LEU A 160 -8.44 12.33 11.33
C LEU A 160 -7.47 12.37 12.52
N ILE A 161 -6.68 11.34 12.74
CA ILE A 161 -5.80 11.24 13.92
C ILE A 161 -4.70 12.30 13.91
N PRO A 162 -3.93 12.51 12.81
CA PRO A 162 -2.97 13.62 12.74
C PRO A 162 -3.61 15.00 12.95
N ASP A 163 -4.82 15.22 12.43
CA ASP A 163 -5.54 16.49 12.64
C ASP A 163 -5.94 16.67 14.11
N CYS A 164 -6.49 15.64 14.78
CA CYS A 164 -6.80 15.67 16.20
C CYS A 164 -5.56 16.01 17.04
N ILE A 165 -4.43 15.38 16.78
CA ILE A 165 -3.15 15.65 17.49
C ILE A 165 -2.74 17.13 17.29
N ARG A 166 -2.87 17.65 16.06
CA ARG A 166 -2.56 19.08 15.79
C ARG A 166 -3.48 20.02 16.56
N PHE A 167 -4.80 19.75 16.58
CA PHE A 167 -5.75 20.57 17.33
C PHE A 167 -5.45 20.56 18.83
N ILE A 168 -5.18 19.40 19.42
CA ILE A 168 -4.81 19.27 20.83
C ILE A 168 -3.54 20.06 21.15
N ARG A 169 -2.49 19.89 20.34
CA ARG A 169 -1.20 20.61 20.52
C ARG A 169 -1.35 22.12 20.43
N ASN A 170 -2.25 22.58 19.56
CA ASN A 170 -2.52 24.01 19.37
C ASN A 170 -3.59 24.54 20.33
N LYS A 171 -4.06 23.75 21.30
CA LYS A 171 -5.12 24.10 22.26
C LYS A 171 -6.39 24.62 21.55
N SER A 172 -6.71 24.09 20.38
CA SER A 172 -7.85 24.48 19.58
C SER A 172 -8.94 23.40 19.54
N LYS A 173 -10.18 23.79 19.23
CA LYS A 173 -11.30 22.86 19.14
C LYS A 173 -11.08 21.86 18.01
N ILE A 174 -11.29 20.57 18.30
CA ILE A 174 -11.21 19.51 17.30
C ILE A 174 -12.39 19.64 16.33
N LYS A 175 -12.08 19.76 15.04
CA LYS A 175 -13.08 19.82 13.95
C LYS A 175 -13.12 18.49 13.22
N ILE A 176 -14.24 17.79 13.31
CA ILE A 176 -14.48 16.51 12.59
C ILE A 176 -15.37 16.79 11.39
N ARG A 177 -14.91 16.41 10.20
CA ARG A 177 -15.63 16.69 8.94
C ARG A 177 -16.86 15.79 8.73
N ASN A 178 -16.75 14.51 9.12
CA ASN A 178 -17.78 13.50 8.93
C ASN A 178 -17.97 12.70 10.22
N PRO A 179 -18.66 13.24 11.23
CA PRO A 179 -18.75 12.61 12.56
C PRO A 179 -19.51 11.28 12.56
N ASN A 180 -20.42 11.09 11.59
CA ASN A 180 -21.27 9.89 11.51
C ASN A 180 -20.63 8.73 10.75
N PHE A 181 -19.40 8.89 10.22
CA PHE A 181 -18.72 7.82 9.50
C PHE A 181 -17.93 6.92 10.44
N SER A 182 -18.23 5.63 10.44
CA SER A 182 -17.41 4.60 11.06
C SER A 182 -16.21 4.24 10.16
N ARG A 183 -15.14 3.76 10.77
CA ARG A 183 -13.94 3.28 10.06
C ARG A 183 -13.34 2.09 10.80
N PRO A 184 -12.80 1.10 10.08
CA PRO A 184 -12.14 -0.07 10.65
C PRO A 184 -10.71 0.30 11.09
N TRP A 185 -10.60 0.93 12.27
CA TRP A 185 -9.31 1.32 12.83
C TRP A 185 -8.55 0.13 13.41
N GLN A 186 -7.26 0.07 13.10
CA GLN A 186 -6.35 -0.93 13.66
C GLN A 186 -4.97 -0.32 13.95
N PHE A 187 -4.27 -0.89 14.90
CA PHE A 187 -2.91 -0.48 15.21
C PHE A 187 -1.95 -0.97 14.12
N VAL A 188 -0.95 -0.16 13.77
CA VAL A 188 -0.05 -0.42 12.62
C VAL A 188 0.67 -1.77 12.67
N LEU A 189 0.97 -2.30 13.86
CA LEU A 189 1.64 -3.60 13.99
C LEU A 189 0.75 -4.79 13.60
N GLU A 190 -0.58 -4.65 13.65
CA GLU A 190 -1.51 -5.71 13.24
C GLU A 190 -1.41 -6.02 11.73
N PRO A 191 -1.62 -5.04 10.83
CA PRO A 191 -1.46 -5.32 9.41
C PRO A 191 -0.01 -5.67 9.04
N LEU A 192 1.00 -5.07 9.69
CA LEU A 192 2.41 -5.39 9.42
C LEU A 192 2.71 -6.86 9.77
N LYS A 193 2.20 -7.37 10.90
CA LYS A 193 2.30 -8.79 11.24
C LYS A 193 1.65 -9.67 10.17
N GLY A 194 0.44 -9.30 9.73
CA GLY A 194 -0.26 -10.00 8.64
C GLY A 194 0.56 -10.05 7.35
N TYR A 195 1.19 -8.94 6.94
CA TYR A 195 2.04 -8.89 5.75
C TYR A 195 3.26 -9.79 5.87
N LEU A 196 3.91 -9.82 7.03
CA LEU A 196 5.06 -10.71 7.28
C LEU A 196 4.66 -12.19 7.26
N MET A 197 3.53 -12.53 7.88
CA MET A 197 2.99 -13.89 7.86
C MET A 197 2.65 -14.34 6.44
N LEU A 198 1.98 -13.48 5.66
CA LEU A 198 1.63 -13.75 4.27
C LEU A 198 2.88 -13.97 3.42
N ALA A 199 3.90 -13.11 3.57
CA ALA A 199 5.16 -13.24 2.87
C ALA A 199 5.90 -14.54 3.22
N LYS A 200 5.88 -14.94 4.50
CA LYS A 200 6.47 -16.20 4.96
C LYS A 200 5.78 -17.40 4.32
N ILE A 201 4.45 -17.47 4.39
CA ILE A 201 3.66 -18.57 3.80
C ILE A 201 3.95 -18.69 2.30
N GLN A 202 3.95 -17.57 1.57
CA GLN A 202 4.26 -17.56 0.14
C GLN A 202 5.70 -17.93 -0.18
N TYR A 203 6.65 -17.60 0.70
CA TYR A 203 8.05 -17.96 0.53
C TYR A 203 8.28 -19.45 0.72
N GLU A 204 7.60 -20.07 1.68
CA GLU A 204 7.68 -21.50 2.00
C GLU A 204 6.89 -22.33 0.98
N ASN A 205 5.74 -21.82 0.53
CA ASN A 205 4.82 -22.49 -0.41
C ASN A 205 4.44 -21.52 -1.56
N PRO A 206 5.35 -21.28 -2.50
CA PRO A 206 5.16 -20.30 -3.56
C PRO A 206 4.13 -20.72 -4.62
#